data_8cd38b366b95d5e424c3222935cc39e1
#
_entry.id   8cd38b366b95d5e424c3222935cc39e1
#
_cell.length_a   1.000
_cell.length_b   1.000
_cell.length_c   1.000
_cell.angle_alpha   90.00
_cell.angle_beta   90.00
_cell.angle_gamma   90.00
#
_symmetry.space_group_name_H-M   'P 1'
#
loop_
_entity.id
_entity.type
_entity.pdbx_description
1 polymer ?
#
loop_
_entity_poly.entity_id
_entity_poly.type
_entity_poly.pdbx_seq_one_letter_code
_entity_poly.pdbx_strand_id
1 'polypeptide(L)'
;MICIIGGSSAGSEDFARPVISSLGEVLVHGVTMMPGKPVLFGNVNQVPVFGIPGYPVSAIVAFEQFAGPLLLNMQGMPPLEIRTARVSPARKIASKLGQEEFLRVKIGSVDGRLISSQLPRGSGSITTITEADGIIRIPANVEGINEQETVAAQLLRPASAIENTVVVTGSHDNTLDLLADQVRRSHAQISISSSHVGSMGGLLAIKNKACHMAGAHLLDPKDGTYNTSYILGHLPQEKVRVVNLVMRDQGLIVARGNPERISSIEDLASRGLEFVNRQPGSGTRILLDYKLESLGIDPGEIKGYENDEYTHMSVAVAVLSGRAHAGLGIM
;
A
#
# COMPACT_ATOMS: atom_id res chain seq x y z
N MET A 1 30.79 1.21 -22.46
CA MET A 1 29.41 0.77 -22.24
C MET A 1 28.42 1.85 -22.66
N ILE A 2 27.31 1.48 -23.28
CA ILE A 2 26.20 2.38 -23.68
C ILE A 2 24.93 1.93 -22.97
N CYS A 3 24.18 2.89 -22.40
CA CYS A 3 22.85 2.62 -21.83
C CYS A 3 21.79 3.40 -22.64
N ILE A 4 20.79 2.69 -23.16
CA ILE A 4 19.63 3.23 -23.86
C ILE A 4 18.46 3.17 -22.87
N ILE A 5 17.90 4.31 -22.52
CA ILE A 5 16.78 4.40 -21.58
C ILE A 5 15.47 4.49 -22.33
N GLY A 6 14.57 3.51 -22.10
CA GLY A 6 13.33 3.35 -22.86
C GLY A 6 13.52 2.56 -24.16
N GLY A 7 12.40 2.19 -24.81
CA GLY A 7 12.41 1.46 -26.08
C GLY A 7 12.97 0.04 -26.03
N SER A 8 13.09 -0.56 -24.83
CA SER A 8 13.66 -1.90 -24.62
C SER A 8 12.62 -3.00 -24.37
N SER A 9 11.33 -2.67 -24.36
CA SER A 9 10.24 -3.62 -24.15
C SER A 9 9.87 -4.37 -25.45
N ALA A 10 8.68 -4.92 -25.53
CA ALA A 10 8.17 -5.67 -26.69
C ALA A 10 7.05 -4.92 -27.44
N GLY A 11 6.92 -3.62 -27.22
CA GLY A 11 5.95 -2.76 -27.91
C GLY A 11 6.38 -2.43 -29.33
N SER A 12 5.44 -2.02 -30.18
CA SER A 12 5.70 -1.62 -31.57
C SER A 12 6.66 -0.44 -31.71
N GLU A 13 6.74 0.40 -30.69
CA GLU A 13 7.60 1.59 -30.62
C GLU A 13 8.93 1.33 -29.89
N ASP A 14 9.25 0.06 -29.58
CA ASP A 14 10.47 -0.33 -28.87
C ASP A 14 11.60 -0.69 -29.87
N PHE A 15 12.36 0.27 -30.29
CA PHE A 15 13.38 0.13 -31.33
C PHE A 15 14.76 -0.34 -30.84
N ALA A 16 15.02 -0.42 -29.55
CA ALA A 16 16.35 -0.78 -29.05
C ALA A 16 16.83 -2.17 -29.54
N ARG A 17 15.94 -3.19 -29.49
CA ARG A 17 16.27 -4.54 -29.96
C ARG A 17 16.62 -4.59 -31.46
N PRO A 18 15.76 -4.12 -32.38
CA PRO A 18 16.08 -4.18 -33.82
C PRO A 18 17.33 -3.38 -34.17
N VAL A 19 17.55 -2.22 -33.53
CA VAL A 19 18.76 -1.42 -33.77
C VAL A 19 20.03 -2.16 -33.31
N ILE A 20 20.03 -2.73 -32.10
CA ILE A 20 21.20 -3.47 -31.63
C ILE A 20 21.43 -4.73 -32.48
N SER A 21 20.37 -5.44 -32.90
CA SER A 21 20.49 -6.61 -33.77
C SER A 21 21.05 -6.28 -35.17
N SER A 22 20.81 -5.05 -35.66
CA SER A 22 21.35 -4.63 -36.97
C SER A 22 22.82 -4.21 -36.90
N LEU A 23 23.29 -3.77 -35.75
CA LEU A 23 24.65 -3.24 -35.55
C LEU A 23 25.61 -4.23 -34.85
N GLY A 24 25.06 -5.28 -34.23
CA GLY A 24 25.81 -6.24 -33.43
C GLY A 24 24.97 -7.41 -33.00
N GLU A 25 25.09 -7.83 -31.75
CA GLU A 25 24.42 -9.02 -31.19
C GLU A 25 23.59 -8.65 -29.96
N VAL A 26 22.35 -9.19 -29.88
CA VAL A 26 21.50 -9.18 -28.69
C VAL A 26 21.74 -10.46 -27.92
N LEU A 27 22.30 -10.38 -26.73
CA LEU A 27 22.63 -11.52 -25.85
C LEU A 27 21.46 -11.90 -24.96
N VAL A 28 20.74 -10.91 -24.40
CA VAL A 28 19.57 -11.11 -23.53
C VAL A 28 18.50 -10.10 -23.86
N HIS A 29 17.25 -10.55 -23.95
CA HIS A 29 16.08 -9.67 -24.05
C HIS A 29 14.98 -10.14 -23.12
N GLY A 30 14.85 -9.46 -21.99
CA GLY A 30 13.95 -9.78 -20.89
C GLY A 30 14.53 -10.76 -19.89
N VAL A 31 14.21 -10.52 -18.64
CA VAL A 31 14.60 -11.34 -17.48
C VAL A 31 13.40 -11.59 -16.58
N THR A 32 13.43 -12.67 -15.82
CA THR A 32 12.34 -13.07 -14.91
C THR A 32 12.44 -12.34 -13.56
N MET A 33 12.39 -11.02 -13.62
CA MET A 33 12.41 -10.16 -12.42
C MET A 33 11.30 -9.11 -12.42
N MET A 34 10.94 -8.60 -11.27
CA MET A 34 9.93 -7.56 -11.07
C MET A 34 10.36 -6.57 -9.97
N PRO A 35 10.42 -5.25 -10.26
CA PRO A 35 10.32 -4.62 -11.57
C PRO A 35 11.60 -4.80 -12.38
N GLY A 36 11.57 -4.46 -13.69
CA GLY A 36 12.76 -4.49 -14.56
C GLY A 36 12.76 -5.60 -15.62
N LYS A 37 11.63 -6.34 -15.77
CA LYS A 37 11.50 -7.43 -16.74
C LYS A 37 12.05 -7.13 -18.15
N PRO A 38 11.79 -5.97 -18.80
CA PRO A 38 12.18 -5.74 -20.17
C PRO A 38 13.62 -5.17 -20.33
N VAL A 39 14.56 -5.60 -19.50
CA VAL A 39 15.97 -5.25 -19.71
C VAL A 39 16.50 -5.97 -20.93
N LEU A 40 17.35 -5.26 -21.70
CA LEU A 40 18.05 -5.83 -22.86
C LEU A 40 19.55 -5.68 -22.66
N PHE A 41 20.30 -6.68 -23.04
CA PHE A 41 21.76 -6.65 -23.06
C PHE A 41 22.26 -7.14 -24.43
N GLY A 42 23.19 -6.40 -25.01
CA GLY A 42 23.81 -6.71 -26.28
C GLY A 42 25.24 -6.20 -26.38
N ASN A 43 25.86 -6.50 -27.51
CA ASN A 43 27.21 -6.08 -27.82
C ASN A 43 27.27 -5.51 -29.26
N VAL A 44 27.82 -4.31 -29.39
CA VAL A 44 28.03 -3.64 -30.68
C VAL A 44 29.49 -3.26 -30.78
N ASN A 45 30.23 -3.84 -31.74
CA ASN A 45 31.65 -3.58 -31.92
C ASN A 45 32.49 -3.70 -30.63
N GLN A 46 32.27 -4.74 -29.86
CA GLN A 46 32.90 -5.00 -28.55
C GLN A 46 32.54 -4.00 -27.45
N VAL A 47 31.52 -3.15 -27.67
CA VAL A 47 31.00 -2.24 -26.68
C VAL A 47 29.71 -2.84 -26.09
N PRO A 48 29.64 -3.10 -24.77
CA PRO A 48 28.41 -3.54 -24.10
C PRO A 48 27.31 -2.46 -24.22
N VAL A 49 26.11 -2.91 -24.60
CA VAL A 49 24.94 -2.04 -24.74
C VAL A 49 23.80 -2.60 -23.87
N PHE A 50 23.26 -1.75 -23.00
CA PHE A 50 22.08 -2.06 -22.19
C PHE A 50 20.87 -1.27 -22.65
N GLY A 51 19.74 -1.96 -22.88
CA GLY A 51 18.42 -1.35 -22.95
C GLY A 51 17.78 -1.36 -21.58
N ILE A 52 17.67 -0.19 -20.98
CA ILE A 52 17.12 0.04 -19.63
C ILE A 52 15.64 0.38 -19.76
N PRO A 53 14.72 -0.24 -18.98
CA PRO A 53 13.30 0.09 -19.00
C PRO A 53 13.04 1.58 -18.72
N GLY A 54 12.04 2.18 -19.38
CA GLY A 54 11.74 3.62 -19.24
C GLY A 54 11.05 3.98 -17.91
N TYR A 55 10.42 3.03 -17.20
CA TYR A 55 9.82 3.28 -15.89
C TYR A 55 10.89 3.43 -14.81
N PRO A 56 10.83 4.51 -13.98
CA PRO A 56 11.91 4.86 -13.06
C PRO A 56 12.39 3.74 -12.15
N VAL A 57 11.45 3.06 -11.48
CA VAL A 57 11.80 1.98 -10.54
C VAL A 57 12.40 0.78 -11.27
N SER A 58 11.86 0.44 -12.45
CA SER A 58 12.41 -0.61 -13.29
C SER A 58 13.82 -0.27 -13.77
N ALA A 59 14.03 1.00 -14.13
CA ALA A 59 15.34 1.48 -14.59
C ALA A 59 16.40 1.36 -13.50
N ILE A 60 16.09 1.84 -12.28
CA ILE A 60 17.00 1.79 -11.15
C ILE A 60 17.36 0.34 -10.80
N VAL A 61 16.35 -0.53 -10.64
CA VAL A 61 16.58 -1.93 -10.29
C VAL A 61 17.37 -2.66 -11.40
N ALA A 62 17.02 -2.45 -12.67
CA ALA A 62 17.76 -3.06 -13.79
C ALA A 62 19.20 -2.56 -13.86
N PHE A 63 19.43 -1.27 -13.63
CA PHE A 63 20.77 -0.72 -13.60
C PHE A 63 21.61 -1.31 -12.45
N GLU A 64 21.06 -1.34 -11.24
CA GLU A 64 21.75 -1.87 -10.06
C GLU A 64 22.07 -3.36 -10.16
N GLN A 65 21.19 -4.14 -10.82
CA GLN A 65 21.40 -5.59 -10.95
C GLN A 65 22.35 -5.96 -12.09
N PHE A 66 22.45 -5.17 -13.17
CA PHE A 66 23.18 -5.55 -14.38
C PHE A 66 24.25 -4.54 -14.82
N ALA A 67 23.84 -3.32 -15.16
CA ALA A 67 24.76 -2.34 -15.75
C ALA A 67 25.78 -1.80 -14.74
N GLY A 68 25.36 -1.54 -13.51
CA GLY A 68 26.24 -1.06 -12.44
C GLY A 68 27.37 -2.02 -12.11
N PRO A 69 27.10 -3.30 -11.83
CA PRO A 69 28.16 -4.30 -11.59
C PRO A 69 29.14 -4.45 -12.75
N LEU A 70 28.64 -4.46 -14.00
CA LEU A 70 29.53 -4.50 -15.17
C LEU A 70 30.40 -3.24 -15.26
N LEU A 71 29.85 -2.07 -15.00
CA LEU A 71 30.58 -0.81 -15.01
C LEU A 71 31.72 -0.78 -13.99
N LEU A 72 31.45 -1.24 -12.77
CA LEU A 72 32.49 -1.40 -11.71
C LEU A 72 33.60 -2.36 -12.15
N ASN A 73 33.19 -3.51 -12.68
CA ASN A 73 34.15 -4.50 -13.19
C ASN A 73 35.03 -3.93 -14.31
N MET A 74 34.46 -3.20 -15.28
CA MET A 74 35.21 -2.55 -16.36
C MET A 74 36.19 -1.50 -15.86
N GLN A 75 35.95 -0.90 -14.69
CA GLN A 75 36.83 0.07 -14.06
C GLN A 75 37.85 -0.58 -13.11
N GLY A 76 37.83 -1.92 -12.95
CA GLY A 76 38.66 -2.63 -11.99
C GLY A 76 38.28 -2.35 -10.52
N MET A 77 37.05 -1.85 -10.28
CA MET A 77 36.55 -1.56 -8.94
C MET A 77 35.88 -2.79 -8.31
N PRO A 78 36.01 -2.99 -7.00
CA PRO A 78 35.28 -4.05 -6.32
C PRO A 78 33.78 -3.81 -6.38
N PRO A 79 32.96 -4.88 -6.23
CA PRO A 79 31.52 -4.75 -6.07
C PRO A 79 31.17 -3.85 -4.88
N LEU A 80 30.05 -3.11 -4.98
CA LEU A 80 29.54 -2.32 -3.87
C LEU A 80 29.15 -3.21 -2.70
N GLU A 81 29.56 -2.83 -1.50
CA GLU A 81 29.13 -3.51 -0.29
C GLU A 81 27.65 -3.23 -0.03
N ILE A 82 26.84 -4.29 -0.06
CA ILE A 82 25.41 -4.21 0.20
C ILE A 82 25.17 -4.40 1.71
N ARG A 83 24.73 -3.35 2.38
CA ARG A 83 24.30 -3.45 3.77
C ARG A 83 22.96 -4.16 3.86
N THR A 84 22.85 -5.15 4.72
CA THR A 84 21.61 -5.90 4.93
C THR A 84 21.19 -5.87 6.39
N ALA A 85 19.88 -5.97 6.64
CA ALA A 85 19.33 -6.19 7.96
C ALA A 85 18.25 -7.28 7.92
N ARG A 86 18.05 -7.94 9.06
CA ARG A 86 16.96 -8.92 9.20
C ARG A 86 15.68 -8.18 9.62
N VAL A 87 14.64 -8.30 8.80
CA VAL A 87 13.35 -7.63 8.99
C VAL A 87 12.22 -8.63 9.01
N SER A 88 11.11 -8.30 9.69
CA SER A 88 9.89 -9.09 9.67
C SER A 88 8.75 -8.28 9.07
N PRO A 89 8.00 -8.80 8.09
CA PRO A 89 6.85 -8.09 7.53
C PRO A 89 5.76 -7.84 8.57
N ALA A 90 5.18 -6.64 8.56
CA ALA A 90 4.03 -6.28 9.39
C ALA A 90 2.75 -7.04 8.99
N ARG A 91 2.72 -7.60 7.79
CA ARG A 91 1.64 -8.43 7.26
C ARG A 91 2.19 -9.39 6.22
N LYS A 92 1.42 -10.45 5.92
CA LYS A 92 1.75 -11.38 4.83
C LYS A 92 1.95 -10.62 3.51
N ILE A 93 3.03 -10.94 2.81
CA ILE A 93 3.37 -10.43 1.48
C ILE A 93 3.20 -11.57 0.48
N ALA A 94 2.29 -11.43 -0.47
CA ALA A 94 2.19 -12.38 -1.58
C ALA A 94 3.16 -12.00 -2.70
N SER A 95 3.77 -12.96 -3.37
CA SER A 95 4.59 -12.77 -4.57
C SER A 95 4.21 -13.79 -5.66
N LYS A 96 4.60 -13.53 -6.89
CA LYS A 96 4.28 -14.40 -8.02
C LYS A 96 5.42 -15.39 -8.26
N LEU A 97 5.12 -16.68 -8.34
CA LEU A 97 6.08 -17.69 -8.77
C LEU A 97 6.62 -17.40 -10.18
N GLY A 98 7.84 -17.85 -10.43
CA GLY A 98 8.52 -17.70 -11.71
C GLY A 98 9.14 -16.33 -11.97
N GLN A 99 9.05 -15.41 -11.02
CA GLN A 99 9.66 -14.08 -11.12
C GLN A 99 10.33 -13.73 -9.78
N GLU A 100 11.57 -13.27 -9.84
CA GLU A 100 12.23 -12.71 -8.67
C GLU A 100 11.71 -11.29 -8.42
N GLU A 101 11.25 -11.00 -7.20
CA GLU A 101 10.68 -9.70 -6.86
C GLU A 101 11.63 -8.86 -6.00
N PHE A 102 11.87 -7.60 -6.41
CA PHE A 102 12.59 -6.57 -5.65
C PHE A 102 11.58 -5.64 -5.00
N LEU A 103 11.12 -6.01 -3.82
CA LEU A 103 10.06 -5.33 -3.10
C LEU A 103 10.60 -4.19 -2.25
N ARG A 104 10.19 -2.96 -2.53
CA ARG A 104 10.53 -1.79 -1.72
C ARG A 104 9.74 -1.80 -0.43
N VAL A 105 10.42 -1.51 0.68
CA VAL A 105 9.82 -1.51 2.01
C VAL A 105 10.24 -0.29 2.82
N LYS A 106 9.31 0.21 3.64
CA LYS A 106 9.62 1.02 4.80
C LYS A 106 10.03 0.10 5.95
N ILE A 107 10.95 0.55 6.78
CA ILE A 107 11.42 -0.24 7.93
C ILE A 107 11.40 0.65 9.17
N GLY A 108 10.93 0.11 10.29
CA GLY A 108 11.01 0.77 11.59
C GLY A 108 11.36 -0.22 12.69
N SER A 109 11.94 0.26 13.78
CA SER A 109 12.32 -0.56 14.93
C SER A 109 11.22 -0.54 15.99
N VAL A 110 10.61 -1.69 16.28
CA VAL A 110 9.57 -1.85 17.31
C VAL A 110 10.05 -2.90 18.30
N ASP A 111 10.21 -2.55 19.57
CA ASP A 111 10.73 -3.42 20.62
C ASP A 111 12.05 -4.14 20.22
N GLY A 112 12.94 -3.43 19.56
CA GLY A 112 14.23 -3.97 19.09
C GLY A 112 14.14 -4.90 17.86
N ARG A 113 12.95 -5.10 17.28
CA ARG A 113 12.73 -5.85 16.05
C ARG A 113 12.53 -4.89 14.88
N LEU A 114 13.15 -5.18 13.75
CA LEU A 114 12.93 -4.41 12.53
C LEU A 114 11.67 -4.92 11.82
N ILE A 115 10.66 -4.07 11.75
CA ILE A 115 9.38 -4.35 11.10
C ILE A 115 9.36 -3.67 9.75
N SER A 116 9.01 -4.42 8.70
CA SER A 116 8.91 -3.91 7.34
C SER A 116 7.46 -3.79 6.86
N SER A 117 7.16 -2.65 6.23
CA SER A 117 5.88 -2.41 5.56
C SER A 117 6.12 -2.24 4.06
N GLN A 118 5.42 -3.03 3.24
CA GLN A 118 5.59 -2.95 1.78
C GLN A 118 5.08 -1.62 1.24
N LEU A 119 5.83 -1.05 0.30
CA LEU A 119 5.41 0.09 -0.51
C LEU A 119 4.66 -0.37 -1.78
N PRO A 120 3.91 0.52 -2.44
CA PRO A 120 3.23 0.21 -3.69
C PRO A 120 4.18 -0.37 -4.75
N ARG A 121 3.72 -1.38 -5.50
CA ARG A 121 4.53 -2.11 -6.48
C ARG A 121 4.72 -1.40 -7.81
N GLY A 122 4.04 -0.29 -8.05
CA GLY A 122 4.08 0.43 -9.32
C GLY A 122 5.51 0.75 -9.77
N SER A 123 5.87 0.36 -10.98
CA SER A 123 7.19 0.62 -11.57
C SER A 123 7.39 2.07 -11.99
N GLY A 124 6.31 2.83 -12.21
CA GLY A 124 6.33 4.25 -12.54
C GLY A 124 6.39 5.19 -11.33
N SER A 125 6.15 4.69 -10.12
CA SER A 125 6.10 5.52 -8.91
C SER A 125 7.49 5.73 -8.31
N ILE A 126 8.18 6.79 -8.71
CA ILE A 126 9.52 7.13 -8.21
C ILE A 126 9.51 7.41 -6.71
N THR A 127 8.39 7.89 -6.16
CA THR A 127 8.22 8.15 -4.72
C THR A 127 8.47 6.90 -3.89
N THR A 128 8.15 5.71 -4.42
CA THR A 128 8.40 4.45 -3.70
C THR A 128 9.89 4.12 -3.52
N ILE A 129 10.78 4.67 -4.37
CA ILE A 129 12.24 4.56 -4.17
C ILE A 129 12.72 5.59 -3.16
N THR A 130 12.22 6.83 -3.27
CA THR A 130 12.64 7.90 -2.36
C THR A 130 12.15 7.68 -0.93
N GLU A 131 11.06 6.95 -0.76
CA GLU A 131 10.50 6.60 0.55
C GLU A 131 11.04 5.29 1.13
N ALA A 132 11.54 4.39 0.27
CA ALA A 132 12.04 3.09 0.72
C ALA A 132 13.23 3.24 1.67
N ASP A 133 13.21 2.46 2.75
CA ASP A 133 14.32 2.27 3.66
C ASP A 133 15.13 1.02 3.28
N GLY A 134 14.51 0.10 2.53
CA GLY A 134 15.17 -1.10 2.04
C GLY A 134 14.43 -1.81 0.90
N ILE A 135 15.08 -2.84 0.37
CA ILE A 135 14.54 -3.75 -0.65
C ILE A 135 14.61 -5.18 -0.12
N ILE A 136 13.49 -5.88 -0.12
CA ILE A 136 13.43 -7.32 0.12
C ILE A 136 13.45 -8.02 -1.25
N ARG A 137 14.39 -8.93 -1.43
CA ARG A 137 14.47 -9.77 -2.61
C ARG A 137 13.73 -11.08 -2.34
N ILE A 138 12.63 -11.32 -3.08
CA ILE A 138 11.83 -12.53 -2.97
C ILE A 138 12.18 -13.44 -4.14
N PRO A 139 12.74 -14.64 -3.89
CA PRO A 139 13.14 -15.57 -4.95
C PRO A 139 11.97 -16.03 -5.82
N ALA A 140 12.25 -16.38 -7.07
CA ALA A 140 11.25 -16.78 -8.06
C ALA A 140 10.47 -18.07 -7.69
N ASN A 141 10.99 -18.88 -6.78
CA ASN A 141 10.37 -20.11 -6.29
C ASN A 141 9.59 -19.93 -4.98
N VAL A 142 9.34 -18.68 -4.54
CA VAL A 142 8.67 -18.34 -3.27
C VAL A 142 7.40 -17.55 -3.56
N GLU A 143 6.24 -18.04 -3.08
CA GLU A 143 4.93 -17.38 -3.28
C GLU A 143 4.70 -16.15 -2.39
N GLY A 144 5.67 -15.83 -1.55
CA GLY A 144 5.60 -14.69 -0.65
C GLY A 144 6.30 -14.92 0.68
N ILE A 145 6.06 -14.01 1.62
CA ILE A 145 6.66 -14.03 2.96
C ILE A 145 5.53 -13.95 3.96
N ASN A 146 5.54 -14.82 4.97
CA ASN A 146 4.51 -14.80 6.01
C ASN A 146 4.75 -13.65 6.99
N GLU A 147 3.69 -13.23 7.67
CA GLU A 147 3.77 -12.29 8.77
C GLU A 147 4.75 -12.81 9.82
N GLN A 148 5.60 -11.93 10.35
CA GLN A 148 6.65 -12.21 11.34
C GLN A 148 7.78 -13.16 10.89
N GLU A 149 7.71 -13.72 9.69
CA GLU A 149 8.86 -14.42 9.11
C GLU A 149 10.04 -13.46 8.96
N THR A 150 11.24 -13.90 9.34
CA THR A 150 12.43 -13.04 9.30
C THR A 150 13.18 -13.24 8.00
N VAL A 151 13.29 -12.18 7.20
CA VAL A 151 13.99 -12.16 5.91
C VAL A 151 15.07 -11.08 5.87
N ALA A 152 16.00 -11.21 4.92
CA ALA A 152 17.01 -10.17 4.68
C ALA A 152 16.44 -9.04 3.82
N ALA A 153 16.65 -7.78 4.22
CA ALA A 153 16.42 -6.60 3.42
C ALA A 153 17.74 -5.89 3.15
N GLN A 154 18.00 -5.53 1.90
CA GLN A 154 19.06 -4.62 1.51
C GLN A 154 18.69 -3.22 2.00
N LEU A 155 19.54 -2.57 2.77
CA LEU A 155 19.28 -1.23 3.30
C LEU A 155 19.66 -0.16 2.28
N LEU A 156 18.72 0.76 2.05
CA LEU A 156 18.91 1.96 1.23
C LEU A 156 19.22 3.19 2.09
N ARG A 157 18.98 3.10 3.41
CA ARG A 157 19.20 4.17 4.37
C ARG A 157 20.05 3.70 5.55
N PRO A 158 20.70 4.62 6.27
CA PRO A 158 21.44 4.28 7.47
C PRO A 158 20.51 3.81 8.60
N ALA A 159 21.05 2.99 9.52
CA ALA A 159 20.28 2.43 10.65
C ALA A 159 19.60 3.51 11.51
N SER A 160 20.24 4.67 11.71
CA SER A 160 19.67 5.79 12.45
C SER A 160 18.36 6.33 11.86
N ALA A 161 18.18 6.26 10.54
CA ALA A 161 16.93 6.67 9.91
C ALA A 161 15.82 5.65 10.19
N ILE A 162 16.15 4.36 10.28
CA ILE A 162 15.22 3.26 10.58
C ILE A 162 14.78 3.33 12.06
N GLU A 163 15.70 3.59 12.97
CA GLU A 163 15.42 3.72 14.41
C GLU A 163 14.46 4.89 14.71
N ASN A 164 14.53 5.95 13.91
CA ASN A 164 13.67 7.13 14.04
C ASN A 164 12.35 7.01 13.24
N THR A 165 11.99 5.80 12.80
CA THR A 165 10.73 5.57 12.08
C THR A 165 9.63 5.11 13.03
N VAL A 166 8.54 5.88 13.14
CA VAL A 166 7.32 5.49 13.85
C VAL A 166 6.48 4.59 12.94
N VAL A 167 6.26 3.36 13.37
CA VAL A 167 5.42 2.38 12.64
C VAL A 167 3.98 2.49 13.08
N VAL A 168 3.09 2.83 12.15
CA VAL A 168 1.63 2.91 12.34
C VAL A 168 0.98 1.82 11.49
N THR A 169 0.12 1.02 12.10
CA THR A 169 -0.58 -0.07 11.39
C THR A 169 -2.07 0.00 11.74
N GLY A 170 -2.97 -0.28 10.80
CA GLY A 170 -4.39 -0.30 11.12
C GLY A 170 -5.27 0.35 10.07
N SER A 171 -6.32 1.03 10.52
CA SER A 171 -7.22 1.75 9.64
C SER A 171 -6.55 2.99 9.07
N HIS A 172 -6.78 3.24 7.78
CA HIS A 172 -6.25 4.41 7.09
C HIS A 172 -7.10 5.66 7.36
N ASP A 173 -6.39 6.78 7.47
CA ASP A 173 -6.96 8.13 7.43
C ASP A 173 -5.93 9.09 6.82
N ASN A 174 -6.39 10.00 5.95
CA ASN A 174 -5.52 10.99 5.30
C ASN A 174 -4.82 11.91 6.32
N THR A 175 -5.36 12.03 7.53
CA THR A 175 -4.74 12.78 8.63
C THR A 175 -3.38 12.21 9.01
N LEU A 176 -3.15 10.90 8.81
CA LEU A 176 -1.83 10.28 9.05
C LEU A 176 -0.76 10.83 8.10
N ASP A 177 -1.12 11.10 6.85
CA ASP A 177 -0.21 11.67 5.85
C ASP A 177 0.11 13.14 6.20
N LEU A 178 -0.91 13.90 6.64
CA LEU A 178 -0.72 15.28 7.12
C LEU A 178 0.16 15.31 8.38
N LEU A 179 -0.05 14.36 9.30
CA LEU A 179 0.76 14.20 10.50
C LEU A 179 2.21 13.87 10.16
N ALA A 180 2.43 12.97 9.18
CA ALA A 180 3.75 12.60 8.70
C ALA A 180 4.50 13.80 8.11
N ASP A 181 3.81 14.65 7.33
CA ASP A 181 4.38 15.87 6.79
C ASP A 181 4.72 16.87 7.91
N GLN A 182 3.81 17.08 8.85
CA GLN A 182 4.01 17.99 9.99
C GLN A 182 5.16 17.53 10.89
N VAL A 183 5.25 16.24 11.19
CA VAL A 183 6.35 15.67 11.98
C VAL A 183 7.68 15.89 11.26
N ARG A 184 7.73 15.65 9.94
CA ARG A 184 8.95 15.84 9.15
C ARG A 184 9.40 17.31 9.12
N ARG A 185 8.46 18.26 9.05
CA ARG A 185 8.78 19.71 9.10
C ARG A 185 9.35 20.14 10.46
N SER A 186 8.83 19.57 11.54
CA SER A 186 9.26 19.92 12.90
C SER A 186 10.49 19.13 13.35
N HIS A 187 10.65 17.89 12.87
CA HIS A 187 11.66 16.91 13.28
C HIS A 187 12.12 16.12 12.06
N ALA A 188 13.00 16.70 11.24
CA ALA A 188 13.43 16.17 9.96
C ALA A 188 14.01 14.73 10.02
N GLN A 189 14.50 14.30 11.19
CA GLN A 189 15.03 12.96 11.41
C GLN A 189 13.93 11.91 11.68
N ILE A 190 12.69 12.32 12.03
CA ILE A 190 11.60 11.38 12.35
C ILE A 190 10.78 11.13 11.07
N SER A 191 10.46 9.88 10.81
CA SER A 191 9.56 9.48 9.73
C SER A 191 8.41 8.63 10.26
N ILE A 192 7.29 8.62 9.54
CA ILE A 192 6.15 7.73 9.82
C ILE A 192 6.05 6.72 8.70
N SER A 193 5.96 5.44 9.07
CA SER A 193 5.64 4.33 8.18
C SER A 193 4.21 3.88 8.46
N SER A 194 3.31 4.02 7.50
CA SER A 194 1.91 3.64 7.65
C SER A 194 1.56 2.40 6.84
N SER A 195 0.88 1.42 7.46
CA SER A 195 0.41 0.19 6.82
C SER A 195 -1.09 -0.01 7.05
N HIS A 196 -1.84 -0.16 5.94
CA HIS A 196 -3.30 -0.23 5.98
C HIS A 196 -3.76 -1.68 6.01
N VAL A 197 -4.25 -2.13 7.16
CA VAL A 197 -4.71 -3.52 7.41
C VAL A 197 -6.09 -3.56 8.07
N GLY A 198 -6.75 -2.41 8.20
CA GLY A 198 -8.01 -2.27 8.94
C GLY A 198 -7.83 -2.23 10.46
N SER A 199 -8.89 -1.85 11.16
CA SER A 199 -8.86 -1.61 12.61
C SER A 199 -8.47 -2.86 13.41
N MET A 200 -9.04 -4.01 13.11
CA MET A 200 -8.70 -5.28 13.80
C MET A 200 -7.25 -5.70 13.55
N GLY A 201 -6.78 -5.57 12.29
CA GLY A 201 -5.38 -5.81 11.95
C GLY A 201 -4.44 -4.90 12.73
N GLY A 202 -4.83 -3.66 12.99
CA GLY A 202 -4.09 -2.73 13.85
C GLY A 202 -4.00 -3.20 15.30
N LEU A 203 -5.10 -3.65 15.90
CA LEU A 203 -5.08 -4.20 17.26
C LEU A 203 -4.20 -5.45 17.37
N LEU A 204 -4.28 -6.35 16.38
CA LEU A 204 -3.41 -7.52 16.31
C LEU A 204 -1.93 -7.15 16.14
N ALA A 205 -1.63 -6.10 15.37
CA ALA A 205 -0.26 -5.59 15.23
C ALA A 205 0.31 -5.05 16.54
N ILE A 206 -0.49 -4.35 17.37
CA ILE A 206 -0.09 -3.95 18.73
C ILE A 206 0.18 -5.19 19.58
N LYS A 207 -0.73 -6.17 19.60
CA LYS A 207 -0.57 -7.43 20.34
C LYS A 207 0.72 -8.17 19.97
N ASN A 208 1.04 -8.17 18.68
CA ASN A 208 2.21 -8.86 18.14
C ASN A 208 3.49 -8.01 18.21
N LYS A 209 3.43 -6.80 18.80
CA LYS A 209 4.56 -5.85 18.85
C LYS A 209 5.14 -5.57 17.46
N ALA A 210 4.26 -5.40 16.47
CA ALA A 210 4.60 -5.13 15.08
C ALA A 210 4.38 -3.66 14.68
N CYS A 211 3.91 -2.82 15.60
CA CYS A 211 3.77 -1.38 15.40
C CYS A 211 3.84 -0.62 16.73
N HIS A 212 4.11 0.69 16.65
CA HIS A 212 4.07 1.60 17.80
C HIS A 212 2.66 2.12 18.07
N MET A 213 1.88 2.32 17.00
CA MET A 213 0.54 2.89 17.05
C MET A 213 -0.39 2.15 16.10
N ALA A 214 -1.67 2.05 16.47
CA ALA A 214 -2.68 1.47 15.59
C ALA A 214 -3.85 2.44 15.38
N GLY A 215 -4.24 2.63 14.12
CA GLY A 215 -5.49 3.31 13.76
C GLY A 215 -6.68 2.36 13.90
N ALA A 216 -7.70 2.76 14.68
CA ALA A 216 -8.91 1.95 14.86
C ALA A 216 -10.18 2.81 14.96
N HIS A 217 -11.31 2.27 14.45
CA HIS A 217 -12.63 2.86 14.52
C HIS A 217 -13.69 1.75 14.59
N LEU A 218 -13.57 0.89 15.60
CA LEU A 218 -14.44 -0.27 15.82
C LEU A 218 -15.64 0.15 16.66
N LEU A 219 -16.81 0.16 16.05
CA LEU A 219 -18.08 0.41 16.73
C LEU A 219 -18.49 -0.84 17.52
N ASP A 220 -18.84 -0.67 18.79
CA ASP A 220 -19.54 -1.70 19.56
C ASP A 220 -21.05 -1.55 19.32
N PRO A 221 -21.70 -2.54 18.70
CA PRO A 221 -23.15 -2.46 18.42
C PRO A 221 -24.02 -2.52 19.68
N LYS A 222 -23.46 -2.90 20.83
CA LYS A 222 -24.24 -3.02 22.09
C LYS A 222 -24.53 -1.66 22.73
N ASP A 223 -23.57 -0.75 22.67
CA ASP A 223 -23.65 0.54 23.38
C ASP A 223 -23.33 1.75 22.50
N GLY A 224 -22.95 1.53 21.24
CA GLY A 224 -22.59 2.57 20.29
C GLY A 224 -21.22 3.24 20.56
N THR A 225 -20.44 2.71 21.52
CA THR A 225 -19.08 3.22 21.81
C THR A 225 -18.07 2.71 20.79
N TYR A 226 -16.90 3.37 20.73
CA TYR A 226 -15.85 2.99 19.80
C TYR A 226 -14.62 2.45 20.50
N ASN A 227 -14.04 1.38 19.95
CA ASN A 227 -12.73 0.79 20.25
C ASN A 227 -12.57 0.16 21.64
N THR A 228 -13.21 0.68 22.69
CA THR A 228 -12.92 0.30 24.08
C THR A 228 -13.15 -1.18 24.36
N SER A 229 -14.30 -1.74 23.98
CA SER A 229 -14.62 -3.15 24.19
C SER A 229 -13.66 -4.08 23.43
N TYR A 230 -13.29 -3.70 22.22
CA TYR A 230 -12.33 -4.46 21.40
C TYR A 230 -10.92 -4.42 21.99
N ILE A 231 -10.47 -3.25 22.50
CA ILE A 231 -9.17 -3.13 23.16
C ILE A 231 -9.13 -4.01 24.41
N LEU A 232 -10.15 -3.94 25.25
CA LEU A 232 -10.25 -4.77 26.46
C LEU A 232 -10.27 -6.26 26.14
N GLY A 233 -10.97 -6.66 25.06
CA GLY A 233 -11.07 -8.06 24.65
C GLY A 233 -9.81 -8.62 24.00
N HIS A 234 -9.12 -7.82 23.17
CA HIS A 234 -7.98 -8.30 22.37
C HIS A 234 -6.62 -7.98 22.97
N LEU A 235 -6.52 -6.94 23.81
CA LEU A 235 -5.29 -6.42 24.43
C LEU A 235 -5.36 -6.39 25.96
N PRO A 236 -5.86 -7.45 26.64
CA PRO A 236 -6.12 -7.40 28.10
C PRO A 236 -4.86 -7.25 28.95
N GLN A 237 -3.69 -7.57 28.40
CA GLN A 237 -2.40 -7.49 29.10
C GLN A 237 -1.51 -6.36 28.62
N GLU A 238 -1.91 -5.66 27.54
CA GLU A 238 -1.10 -4.61 26.93
C GLU A 238 -1.41 -3.25 27.55
N LYS A 239 -0.37 -2.51 27.90
CA LYS A 239 -0.50 -1.12 28.36
C LYS A 239 -0.62 -0.20 27.15
N VAL A 240 -1.85 0.07 26.72
CA VAL A 240 -2.12 0.97 25.60
C VAL A 240 -2.72 2.28 26.08
N ARG A 241 -2.42 3.36 25.36
CA ARG A 241 -3.06 4.66 25.52
C ARG A 241 -3.94 4.93 24.30
N VAL A 242 -5.20 5.20 24.52
CA VAL A 242 -6.14 5.60 23.47
C VAL A 242 -6.08 7.12 23.31
N VAL A 243 -5.88 7.57 22.06
CA VAL A 243 -5.83 8.98 21.69
C VAL A 243 -6.84 9.21 20.58
N ASN A 244 -7.70 10.23 20.73
CA ASN A 244 -8.59 10.63 19.63
C ASN A 244 -7.75 11.36 18.58
N LEU A 245 -7.74 10.81 17.35
CA LEU A 245 -7.01 11.41 16.22
C LEU A 245 -7.88 12.43 15.49
N VAL A 246 -9.10 12.02 15.10
CA VAL A 246 -10.04 12.83 14.34
C VAL A 246 -11.47 12.47 14.72
N MET A 247 -12.38 13.42 14.53
CA MET A 247 -13.83 13.19 14.46
C MET A 247 -14.19 13.08 12.99
N ARG A 248 -15.02 12.10 12.65
CA ARG A 248 -15.49 11.87 11.29
C ARG A 248 -16.99 12.05 11.22
N ASP A 249 -17.43 13.00 10.42
CA ASP A 249 -18.84 13.11 10.11
C ASP A 249 -19.19 12.11 9.02
N GLN A 250 -20.19 11.27 9.29
CA GLN A 250 -20.79 10.36 8.32
C GLN A 250 -22.22 10.80 8.05
N GLY A 251 -22.59 10.85 6.79
CA GLY A 251 -23.89 11.33 6.36
C GLY A 251 -24.36 10.65 5.09
N LEU A 252 -25.61 10.91 4.74
CA LEU A 252 -26.20 10.48 3.49
C LEU A 252 -25.64 11.33 2.35
N ILE A 253 -24.99 10.66 1.39
CA ILE A 253 -24.58 11.25 0.12
C ILE A 253 -25.82 11.22 -0.79
N VAL A 254 -26.22 12.39 -1.28
CA VAL A 254 -27.37 12.55 -2.17
C VAL A 254 -26.97 13.38 -3.41
N ALA A 255 -27.78 13.34 -4.46
CA ALA A 255 -27.57 14.16 -5.64
C ALA A 255 -27.60 15.65 -5.31
N ARG A 256 -26.92 16.47 -6.11
CA ARG A 256 -26.81 17.91 -5.89
C ARG A 256 -28.19 18.55 -5.80
N GLY A 257 -28.42 19.33 -4.76
CA GLY A 257 -29.69 19.99 -4.47
C GLY A 257 -30.70 19.07 -3.80
N ASN A 258 -30.37 17.81 -3.51
CA ASN A 258 -31.23 16.84 -2.83
C ASN A 258 -32.66 16.78 -3.44
N PRO A 259 -32.79 16.41 -4.72
CA PRO A 259 -34.09 16.45 -5.42
C PRO A 259 -35.13 15.54 -4.76
N GLU A 260 -34.68 14.44 -4.15
CA GLU A 260 -35.56 13.51 -3.43
C GLU A 260 -35.85 13.95 -2.00
N ARG A 261 -35.32 15.10 -1.53
CA ARG A 261 -35.51 15.62 -0.17
C ARG A 261 -35.28 14.56 0.92
N ILE A 262 -34.19 13.79 0.78
CA ILE A 262 -33.78 12.76 1.74
C ILE A 262 -33.12 13.45 2.93
N SER A 263 -33.67 13.26 4.12
CA SER A 263 -33.20 13.90 5.36
C SER A 263 -32.75 12.90 6.42
N SER A 264 -33.18 11.65 6.30
CA SER A 264 -32.89 10.61 7.30
C SER A 264 -32.84 9.22 6.68
N ILE A 265 -32.44 8.23 7.49
CA ILE A 265 -32.40 6.81 7.09
C ILE A 265 -33.82 6.28 6.90
N GLU A 266 -34.76 6.73 7.71
CA GLU A 266 -36.20 6.38 7.63
C GLU A 266 -36.81 6.73 6.28
N ASP A 267 -36.37 7.84 5.64
CA ASP A 267 -36.79 8.22 4.30
C ASP A 267 -36.48 7.15 3.25
N LEU A 268 -35.35 6.43 3.44
CA LEU A 268 -34.92 5.36 2.51
C LEU A 268 -35.87 4.17 2.55
N ALA A 269 -36.27 3.75 3.75
CA ALA A 269 -37.18 2.61 3.96
C ALA A 269 -38.61 2.98 3.54
N SER A 270 -39.16 4.09 4.08
CA SER A 270 -40.56 4.46 3.89
C SER A 270 -40.94 4.86 2.45
N ARG A 271 -39.95 5.34 1.67
CA ARG A 271 -40.21 5.86 0.31
C ARG A 271 -39.66 4.96 -0.80
N GLY A 272 -39.06 3.80 -0.45
CA GLY A 272 -38.52 2.83 -1.42
C GLY A 272 -37.44 3.42 -2.34
N LEU A 273 -36.63 4.34 -1.81
CA LEU A 273 -35.57 5.01 -2.56
C LEU A 273 -34.39 4.04 -2.77
N GLU A 274 -33.82 4.07 -3.96
CA GLU A 274 -32.66 3.22 -4.29
C GLU A 274 -31.44 3.67 -3.48
N PHE A 275 -30.86 2.77 -2.72
CA PHE A 275 -29.70 2.99 -1.88
C PHE A 275 -28.50 2.21 -2.39
N VAL A 276 -27.30 2.73 -2.19
CA VAL A 276 -26.05 2.03 -2.41
C VAL A 276 -25.27 1.98 -1.09
N ASN A 277 -24.84 0.80 -0.73
CA ASN A 277 -24.19 0.51 0.55
C ASN A 277 -22.68 0.40 0.41
N ARG A 278 -22.02 0.24 1.54
CA ARG A 278 -20.62 -0.22 1.61
C ARG A 278 -20.61 -1.72 1.83
N GLN A 279 -19.54 -2.37 1.37
CA GLN A 279 -19.35 -3.81 1.53
C GLN A 279 -19.48 -4.25 3.01
N PRO A 280 -19.96 -5.49 3.26
CA PRO A 280 -20.03 -6.07 4.59
C PRO A 280 -18.71 -5.99 5.34
N GLY A 281 -18.76 -5.69 6.65
CA GLY A 281 -17.59 -5.53 7.50
C GLY A 281 -16.88 -4.18 7.42
N SER A 282 -17.32 -3.26 6.55
CA SER A 282 -16.84 -1.87 6.59
C SER A 282 -17.44 -1.14 7.79
N GLY A 283 -16.67 -0.22 8.40
CA GLY A 283 -17.17 0.55 9.54
C GLY A 283 -18.43 1.37 9.25
N THR A 284 -18.59 1.83 8.00
CA THR A 284 -19.80 2.54 7.56
C THR A 284 -21.00 1.62 7.46
N ARG A 285 -20.82 0.37 6.99
CA ARG A 285 -21.89 -0.64 6.98
C ARG A 285 -22.31 -1.01 8.39
N ILE A 286 -21.35 -1.27 9.28
CA ILE A 286 -21.61 -1.58 10.69
C ILE A 286 -22.35 -0.43 11.38
N LEU A 287 -21.99 0.81 11.09
CA LEU A 287 -22.73 1.97 11.61
C LEU A 287 -24.14 2.06 11.08
N LEU A 288 -24.36 1.79 9.79
CA LEU A 288 -25.70 1.74 9.21
C LEU A 288 -26.55 0.67 9.90
N ASP A 289 -26.01 -0.56 10.01
CA ASP A 289 -26.71 -1.70 10.62
C ASP A 289 -27.08 -1.38 12.08
N TYR A 290 -26.16 -0.80 12.86
CA TYR A 290 -26.44 -0.33 14.22
C TYR A 290 -27.56 0.73 14.25
N LYS A 291 -27.55 1.68 13.30
CA LYS A 291 -28.60 2.70 13.21
C LYS A 291 -29.95 2.12 12.84
N LEU A 292 -30.00 1.19 11.88
CA LEU A 292 -31.23 0.48 11.50
C LEU A 292 -31.82 -0.28 12.66
N GLU A 293 -31.00 -1.04 13.39
CA GLU A 293 -31.44 -1.75 14.60
C GLU A 293 -32.00 -0.80 15.65
N SER A 294 -31.31 0.33 15.91
CA SER A 294 -31.74 1.33 16.89
C SER A 294 -33.05 2.05 16.50
N LEU A 295 -33.38 2.11 15.21
CA LEU A 295 -34.61 2.68 14.67
C LEU A 295 -35.71 1.63 14.48
N GLY A 296 -35.39 0.33 14.68
CA GLY A 296 -36.33 -0.76 14.44
C GLY A 296 -36.69 -0.98 12.97
N ILE A 297 -35.79 -0.61 12.06
CA ILE A 297 -35.96 -0.76 10.60
C ILE A 297 -35.31 -2.06 10.15
N ASP A 298 -36.06 -2.93 9.47
CA ASP A 298 -35.48 -4.11 8.84
C ASP A 298 -34.60 -3.70 7.64
N PRO A 299 -33.35 -4.17 7.54
CA PRO A 299 -32.51 -3.90 6.38
C PRO A 299 -33.15 -4.27 5.05
N GLY A 300 -34.05 -5.27 5.01
CA GLY A 300 -34.81 -5.67 3.82
C GLY A 300 -35.80 -4.62 3.32
N GLU A 301 -36.18 -3.65 4.16
CA GLU A 301 -37.05 -2.52 3.76
C GLU A 301 -36.29 -1.47 2.95
N ILE A 302 -34.95 -1.48 2.99
CA ILE A 302 -34.12 -0.52 2.23
C ILE A 302 -33.80 -1.13 0.86
N LYS A 303 -34.41 -0.57 -0.16
CA LYS A 303 -34.17 -0.98 -1.54
C LYS A 303 -32.71 -0.69 -1.93
N GLY A 304 -31.97 -1.74 -2.35
CA GLY A 304 -30.55 -1.61 -2.70
C GLY A 304 -29.59 -1.78 -1.52
N TYR A 305 -30.07 -2.22 -0.34
CA TYR A 305 -29.22 -2.51 0.82
C TYR A 305 -28.08 -3.48 0.51
N GLU A 306 -28.27 -4.43 -0.39
CA GLU A 306 -27.26 -5.40 -0.84
C GLU A 306 -26.41 -4.90 -2.02
N ASN A 307 -26.65 -3.68 -2.53
CA ASN A 307 -25.83 -3.10 -3.59
C ASN A 307 -24.56 -2.49 -3.01
N ASP A 308 -23.48 -3.26 -3.01
CA ASP A 308 -22.24 -2.93 -2.32
C ASP A 308 -21.22 -2.17 -3.16
N GLU A 309 -20.58 -1.18 -2.55
CA GLU A 309 -19.42 -0.45 -3.07
C GLU A 309 -18.24 -0.49 -2.11
N TYR A 310 -17.03 -0.57 -2.67
CA TYR A 310 -15.81 -0.79 -1.88
C TYR A 310 -15.14 0.48 -1.37
N THR A 311 -15.50 1.66 -1.87
CA THR A 311 -14.93 2.94 -1.46
C THR A 311 -16.02 4.00 -1.26
N HIS A 312 -15.75 5.02 -0.44
CA HIS A 312 -16.67 6.16 -0.32
C HIS A 312 -16.84 6.91 -1.65
N MET A 313 -15.78 6.95 -2.45
CA MET A 313 -15.82 7.57 -3.77
C MET A 313 -16.74 6.81 -4.73
N SER A 314 -16.69 5.47 -4.73
CA SER A 314 -17.60 4.68 -5.60
C SER A 314 -19.06 4.79 -5.18
N VAL A 315 -19.34 4.95 -3.89
CA VAL A 315 -20.69 5.32 -3.40
C VAL A 315 -21.12 6.68 -3.97
N ALA A 316 -20.25 7.68 -3.87
CA ALA A 316 -20.54 9.01 -4.42
C ALA A 316 -20.75 8.99 -5.94
N VAL A 317 -19.98 8.21 -6.69
CA VAL A 317 -20.12 8.01 -8.15
C VAL A 317 -21.44 7.33 -8.47
N ALA A 318 -21.87 6.33 -7.69
CA ALA A 318 -23.16 5.66 -7.88
C ALA A 318 -24.34 6.63 -7.74
N VAL A 319 -24.28 7.53 -6.76
CA VAL A 319 -25.28 8.58 -6.58
C VAL A 319 -25.21 9.63 -7.70
N LEU A 320 -24.00 10.08 -8.04
CA LEU A 320 -23.80 11.08 -9.10
C LEU A 320 -24.29 10.60 -10.48
N SER A 321 -24.11 9.31 -10.78
CA SER A 321 -24.57 8.69 -12.04
C SER A 321 -26.07 8.39 -12.08
N GLY A 322 -26.81 8.60 -10.99
CA GLY A 322 -28.22 8.27 -10.88
C GLY A 322 -28.52 6.79 -10.68
N ARG A 323 -27.51 5.96 -10.44
CA ARG A 323 -27.68 4.53 -10.13
C ARG A 323 -28.31 4.30 -8.76
N ALA A 324 -28.13 5.24 -7.85
CA ALA A 324 -28.78 5.27 -6.55
C ALA A 324 -29.22 6.70 -6.19
N HIS A 325 -30.25 6.81 -5.35
CA HIS A 325 -30.74 8.11 -4.84
C HIS A 325 -29.89 8.57 -3.65
N ALA A 326 -29.38 7.62 -2.87
CA ALA A 326 -28.51 7.90 -1.72
C ALA A 326 -27.51 6.79 -1.45
N GLY A 327 -26.46 7.14 -0.67
CA GLY A 327 -25.53 6.21 -0.06
C GLY A 327 -24.96 6.79 1.21
N LEU A 328 -24.36 5.97 2.09
CA LEU A 328 -23.73 6.45 3.33
C LEU A 328 -22.22 6.60 3.14
N GLY A 329 -21.68 7.73 3.54
CA GLY A 329 -20.26 8.01 3.41
C GLY A 329 -19.71 8.98 4.42
N ILE A 330 -18.40 9.12 4.42
CA ILE A 330 -17.66 10.12 5.21
C ILE A 330 -17.64 11.42 4.42
N MET A 331 -17.93 12.54 5.10
CA MET A 331 -17.83 13.88 4.54
C MET A 331 -16.37 14.35 4.44
#